data_8ba2f9da2e77318d68987282870e9302
#
_entry.id   8ba2f9da2e77318d68987282870e9302
#
_cell.length_a   1.000
_cell.length_b   1.000
_cell.length_c   1.000
_cell.angle_alpha   90.00
_cell.angle_beta   90.00
_cell.angle_gamma   90.00
#
_symmetry.space_group_name_H-M   'P 1'
#
loop_
_entity.id
_entity.type
_entity.pdbx_description
1 polymer ?
#
loop_
_entity_poly.entity_id
_entity_poly.type
_entity_poly.pdbx_seq_one_letter_code
_entity_poly.pdbx_strand_id
1 'polypeptide(L)'
;MVKKQKHSCKIVTYKLRLSKIILIERFRTVIAYKDYFKDFLIEQTQKVQDKIFKIIEIIEFQQRIPEKYLKHIEGQKGLYEARITLGTNIWRVFCFFDQGQLVILLNGFQKKTQKTPRSEIDKAITL
;
A
#
# COMPACT_ATOMS: atom_id res chain seq x y z
N MET A 1 10.34 24.42 -2.31
CA MET A 1 9.46 23.94 -3.34
C MET A 1 8.82 22.60 -2.98
N VAL A 2 9.61 21.60 -2.80
CA VAL A 2 9.12 20.27 -2.48
C VAL A 2 8.28 20.26 -1.20
N LYS A 3 8.70 20.99 -0.19
CA LYS A 3 7.98 21.06 1.07
C LYS A 3 6.58 21.61 0.90
N LYS A 4 6.44 22.65 0.11
CA LYS A 4 5.11 23.22 -0.16
C LYS A 4 4.24 22.24 -0.88
N GLN A 5 4.81 21.51 -1.82
CA GLN A 5 4.06 20.51 -2.54
C GLN A 5 3.55 19.41 -1.63
N LYS A 6 4.37 19.01 -0.65
CA LYS A 6 3.92 18.01 0.31
C LYS A 6 2.69 18.48 1.06
N HIS A 7 2.67 19.74 1.45
CA HIS A 7 1.51 20.26 2.17
C HIS A 7 0.29 20.37 1.28
N SER A 8 0.48 20.86 0.06
CA SER A 8 -0.65 21.03 -0.85
C SER A 8 -1.17 19.70 -1.38
N CYS A 9 -0.34 18.65 -1.38
CA CYS A 9 -0.76 17.34 -1.88
C CYS A 9 -1.68 16.58 -0.93
N LYS A 10 -1.92 17.10 0.27
CA LYS A 10 -2.79 16.43 1.22
C LYS A 10 -4.24 16.44 0.80
N ILE A 11 -4.65 17.41 0.02
CA ILE A 11 -6.03 17.56 -0.40
C ILE A 11 -6.13 17.27 -1.88
N VAL A 12 -7.01 16.36 -2.22
CA VAL A 12 -7.25 15.94 -3.60
C VAL A 12 -8.69 16.27 -3.95
N THR A 13 -8.91 16.80 -5.14
CA THR A 13 -10.23 17.14 -5.61
C THR A 13 -10.75 16.04 -6.53
N TYR A 14 -11.91 15.50 -6.18
CA TYR A 14 -12.58 14.53 -7.02
C TYR A 14 -13.86 15.12 -7.57
N LYS A 15 -14.02 15.01 -8.88
CA LYS A 15 -15.23 15.46 -9.55
C LYS A 15 -16.20 14.30 -9.63
N LEU A 16 -17.36 14.48 -9.00
CA LEU A 16 -18.41 13.50 -9.05
C LEU A 16 -19.42 13.87 -10.11
N ARG A 17 -20.34 12.94 -10.41
CA ARG A 17 -21.43 13.24 -11.35
C ARG A 17 -22.21 14.46 -10.89
N LEU A 18 -22.87 15.12 -11.80
CA LEU A 18 -23.65 16.32 -11.53
C LEU A 18 -22.80 17.50 -11.08
N SER A 19 -21.56 17.52 -11.53
CA SER A 19 -20.63 18.62 -11.26
C SER A 19 -20.34 18.84 -9.80
N LYS A 20 -20.63 17.87 -8.96
CA LYS A 20 -20.23 17.96 -7.55
C LYS A 20 -18.74 17.71 -7.43
N ILE A 21 -18.13 18.44 -6.51
CA ILE A 21 -16.71 18.30 -6.19
C ILE A 21 -16.60 17.94 -4.73
N ILE A 22 -15.86 16.88 -4.45
CA ILE A 22 -15.55 16.47 -3.10
C ILE A 22 -14.06 16.69 -2.86
N LEU A 23 -13.73 17.35 -1.76
CA LEU A 23 -12.36 17.52 -1.33
C LEU A 23 -12.02 16.41 -0.36
N ILE A 24 -11.03 15.57 -0.73
CA ILE A 24 -10.62 14.45 0.08
C ILE A 24 -9.18 14.65 0.49
N GLU A 25 -8.92 14.52 1.78
CA GLU A 25 -7.57 14.70 2.31
C GLU A 25 -6.74 13.46 2.10
N ARG A 26 -5.54 13.64 1.53
CA ARG A 26 -4.57 12.56 1.39
C ARG A 26 -3.61 12.63 2.57
N PHE A 27 -3.55 11.57 3.33
CA PHE A 27 -2.68 11.49 4.51
C PHE A 27 -1.29 10.98 4.19
N ARG A 28 -1.14 10.18 3.12
CA ARG A 28 0.13 9.57 2.77
C ARG A 28 0.30 9.53 1.26
N THR A 29 1.55 9.44 0.84
CA THR A 29 1.90 9.18 -0.55
C THR A 29 2.52 7.80 -0.63
N VAL A 30 2.06 6.98 -1.55
CA VAL A 30 2.57 5.62 -1.73
C VAL A 30 3.38 5.57 -3.02
N ILE A 31 4.61 5.09 -2.93
CA ILE A 31 5.46 4.90 -4.10
C ILE A 31 6.06 3.50 -4.05
N ALA A 32 6.53 3.03 -5.19
CA ALA A 32 7.17 1.72 -5.29
C ALA A 32 8.69 1.88 -5.28
N TYR A 33 9.36 0.96 -4.62
CA TYR A 33 10.82 0.91 -4.61
C TYR A 33 11.30 0.07 -5.77
N LYS A 34 12.01 0.68 -6.72
CA LYS A 34 12.49 0.01 -7.93
C LYS A 34 11.31 -0.69 -8.65
N ASP A 35 11.53 -1.91 -9.15
CA ASP A 35 10.53 -2.63 -9.93
C ASP A 35 9.90 -3.82 -9.20
N TYR A 36 10.20 -4.00 -7.92
CA TYR A 36 9.73 -5.19 -7.19
C TYR A 36 8.22 -5.26 -7.13
N PHE A 37 7.57 -4.18 -6.74
CA PHE A 37 6.12 -4.16 -6.68
C PHE A 37 5.52 -4.25 -8.08
N LYS A 38 6.07 -3.53 -9.03
CA LYS A 38 5.58 -3.54 -10.41
C LYS A 38 5.62 -4.95 -10.99
N ASP A 39 6.74 -5.66 -10.80
CA ASP A 39 6.90 -7.01 -11.31
C ASP A 39 5.87 -7.96 -10.71
N PHE A 40 5.63 -7.82 -9.41
CA PHE A 40 4.58 -8.59 -8.75
C PHE A 40 3.21 -8.24 -9.33
N LEU A 41 2.92 -6.96 -9.49
CA LEU A 41 1.61 -6.49 -9.92
C LEU A 41 1.24 -6.97 -11.32
N ILE A 42 2.17 -6.91 -12.26
CA ILE A 42 1.87 -7.28 -13.64
C ILE A 42 1.56 -8.76 -13.82
N GLU A 43 1.95 -9.59 -12.86
CA GLU A 43 1.64 -11.02 -12.89
C GLU A 43 0.24 -11.33 -12.38
N GLN A 44 -0.46 -10.36 -11.85
CA GLN A 44 -1.77 -10.57 -11.26
C GLN A 44 -2.89 -10.35 -12.27
N THR A 45 -4.04 -11.02 -12.04
CA THR A 45 -5.22 -10.76 -12.86
C THR A 45 -5.72 -9.33 -12.64
N GLN A 46 -6.55 -8.85 -13.55
CA GLN A 46 -7.11 -7.50 -13.43
C GLN A 46 -7.88 -7.31 -12.13
N LYS A 47 -8.64 -8.33 -11.72
CA LYS A 47 -9.40 -8.26 -10.47
C LYS A 47 -8.49 -8.08 -9.26
N VAL A 48 -7.37 -8.79 -9.25
CA VAL A 48 -6.42 -8.70 -8.15
C VAL A 48 -5.72 -7.34 -8.17
N GLN A 49 -5.33 -6.87 -9.35
CA GLN A 49 -4.74 -5.55 -9.49
C GLN A 49 -5.67 -4.47 -8.96
N ASP A 50 -6.95 -4.53 -9.33
CA ASP A 50 -7.93 -3.56 -8.87
C ASP A 50 -8.05 -3.57 -7.35
N LYS A 51 -8.03 -4.76 -6.76
CA LYS A 51 -8.10 -4.89 -5.31
C LYS A 51 -6.85 -4.32 -4.63
N ILE A 52 -5.69 -4.55 -5.22
CA ILE A 52 -4.43 -4.01 -4.72
C ILE A 52 -4.49 -2.48 -4.73
N PHE A 53 -4.94 -1.88 -5.83
CA PHE A 53 -5.05 -0.43 -5.91
C PHE A 53 -6.06 0.12 -4.92
N LYS A 54 -7.12 -0.64 -4.64
CA LYS A 54 -8.09 -0.24 -3.63
C LYS A 54 -7.44 -0.16 -2.25
N ILE A 55 -6.60 -1.13 -1.91
CA ILE A 55 -5.89 -1.12 -0.63
C ILE A 55 -4.89 0.04 -0.57
N ILE A 56 -4.18 0.29 -1.67
CA ILE A 56 -3.26 1.44 -1.73
C ILE A 56 -4.03 2.74 -1.50
N GLU A 57 -5.20 2.86 -2.10
CA GLU A 57 -6.05 4.04 -1.93
C GLU A 57 -6.45 4.22 -0.47
N ILE A 58 -6.81 3.13 0.21
CA ILE A 58 -7.14 3.17 1.64
C ILE A 58 -5.93 3.67 2.44
N ILE A 59 -4.73 3.19 2.11
CA ILE A 59 -3.52 3.62 2.80
C ILE A 59 -3.30 5.12 2.61
N GLU A 60 -3.58 5.64 1.42
CA GLU A 60 -3.36 7.06 1.13
C GLU A 60 -4.39 7.97 1.78
N PHE A 61 -5.65 7.55 1.79
CA PHE A 61 -6.75 8.47 2.12
C PHE A 61 -7.39 8.23 3.48
N GLN A 62 -7.05 7.19 4.20
CA GLN A 62 -7.56 7.00 5.55
C GLN A 62 -6.47 7.34 6.57
N GLN A 63 -6.80 8.24 7.48
CA GLN A 63 -5.84 8.65 8.50
C GLN A 63 -5.40 7.46 9.34
N ARG A 64 -6.37 6.68 9.81
CA ARG A 64 -6.12 5.48 10.60
C ARG A 64 -6.47 4.26 9.75
N ILE A 65 -5.46 3.46 9.43
CA ILE A 65 -5.64 2.32 8.55
C ILE A 65 -5.96 1.09 9.39
N PRO A 66 -7.11 0.42 9.16
CA PRO A 66 -7.43 -0.81 9.90
C PRO A 66 -6.37 -1.89 9.69
N GLU A 67 -6.12 -2.67 10.72
CA GLU A 67 -5.10 -3.71 10.68
C GLU A 67 -5.38 -4.78 9.62
N LYS A 68 -6.64 -4.96 9.26
CA LYS A 68 -6.98 -5.91 8.19
C LYS A 68 -6.43 -5.50 6.83
N TYR A 69 -6.01 -4.24 6.67
CA TYR A 69 -5.43 -3.74 5.42
C TYR A 69 -3.94 -3.46 5.52
N LEU A 70 -3.46 -3.08 6.70
CA LEU A 70 -2.04 -2.78 6.88
C LEU A 70 -1.63 -3.18 8.29
N LYS A 71 -0.71 -4.10 8.40
CA LYS A 71 -0.29 -4.63 9.69
C LYS A 71 1.22 -4.60 9.83
N HIS A 72 1.69 -4.23 11.01
CA HIS A 72 3.12 -4.26 11.33
C HIS A 72 3.62 -5.71 11.40
N ILE A 73 4.79 -5.95 10.85
CA ILE A 73 5.42 -7.27 10.93
C ILE A 73 6.11 -7.38 12.29
N GLU A 74 5.66 -8.35 13.07
CA GLU A 74 6.20 -8.57 14.40
C GLU A 74 7.68 -8.92 14.34
N GLY A 75 8.48 -8.27 15.18
CA GLY A 75 9.91 -8.51 15.22
C GLY A 75 10.72 -7.74 14.18
N GLN A 76 10.07 -7.00 13.29
CA GLN A 76 10.76 -6.22 12.26
C GLN A 76 10.35 -4.76 12.39
N LYS A 77 11.25 -3.96 12.93
CA LYS A 77 10.95 -2.55 13.15
C LYS A 77 10.73 -1.83 11.83
N GLY A 78 9.59 -1.16 11.74
CA GLY A 78 9.29 -0.33 10.59
C GLY A 78 8.78 -1.07 9.35
N LEU A 79 8.73 -2.39 9.38
CA LEU A 79 8.23 -3.17 8.25
C LEU A 79 6.76 -3.51 8.46
N TYR A 80 5.96 -3.25 7.44
CA TYR A 80 4.52 -3.50 7.45
C TYR A 80 4.15 -4.38 6.26
N GLU A 81 3.00 -5.01 6.35
CA GLU A 81 2.43 -5.75 5.22
C GLU A 81 1.07 -5.16 4.87
N ALA A 82 0.92 -4.78 3.62
CA ALA A 82 -0.39 -4.45 3.06
C ALA A 82 -1.08 -5.76 2.76
N ARG A 83 -2.34 -5.86 3.15
CA ARG A 83 -3.08 -7.13 3.17
C ARG A 83 -4.20 -7.08 2.15
N ILE A 84 -4.15 -7.97 1.17
CA ILE A 84 -5.14 -8.03 0.10
C ILE A 84 -5.83 -9.38 0.16
N THR A 85 -7.16 -9.37 0.17
CA THR A 85 -7.98 -10.58 0.18
C THR A 85 -9.00 -10.49 -0.94
N LEU A 86 -9.11 -11.54 -1.73
CA LEU A 86 -10.13 -11.62 -2.78
C LEU A 86 -10.63 -13.06 -2.79
N GLY A 87 -11.88 -13.25 -2.34
CA GLY A 87 -12.40 -14.59 -2.12
C GLY A 87 -11.62 -15.28 -1.02
N THR A 88 -11.12 -16.47 -1.31
CA THR A 88 -10.30 -17.22 -0.37
C THR A 88 -8.81 -17.00 -0.59
N ASN A 89 -8.43 -16.21 -1.56
CA ASN A 89 -7.04 -15.98 -1.89
C ASN A 89 -6.51 -14.73 -1.18
N ILE A 90 -5.26 -14.79 -0.79
CA ILE A 90 -4.63 -13.77 0.03
C ILE A 90 -3.28 -13.38 -0.59
N TRP A 91 -3.03 -12.07 -0.66
CA TRP A 91 -1.75 -11.55 -1.09
C TRP A 91 -1.22 -10.59 -0.03
N ARG A 92 0.09 -10.41 -0.02
CA ARG A 92 0.76 -9.47 0.87
C ARG A 92 1.74 -8.64 0.05
N VAL A 93 1.85 -7.36 0.38
CA VAL A 93 2.85 -6.48 -0.19
C VAL A 93 3.57 -5.84 0.99
N PHE A 94 4.88 -6.03 1.06
CA PHE A 94 5.66 -5.43 2.13
C PHE A 94 5.88 -3.95 1.85
N CYS A 95 5.92 -3.17 2.90
CA CYS A 95 6.15 -1.74 2.78
C CYS A 95 6.73 -1.19 4.08
N PHE A 96 7.29 0.00 4.00
CA PHE A 96 7.73 0.71 5.19
C PHE A 96 7.37 2.19 5.06
N PHE A 97 7.31 2.87 6.20
CA PHE A 97 7.00 4.29 6.24
C PHE A 97 8.32 5.06 6.27
N ASP A 98 8.45 6.01 5.36
CA ASP A 98 9.58 6.92 5.33
C ASP A 98 9.08 8.28 5.77
N GLN A 99 9.60 8.77 6.89
CA GLN A 99 9.23 10.07 7.45
C GLN A 99 7.73 10.22 7.70
N GLY A 100 7.08 9.12 8.07
CA GLY A 100 5.70 9.13 8.54
C GLY A 100 4.62 9.25 7.49
N GLN A 101 4.88 9.93 6.40
CA GLN A 101 3.87 10.18 5.37
C GLN A 101 4.13 9.49 4.04
N LEU A 102 5.34 9.00 3.85
CA LEU A 102 5.72 8.31 2.62
C LEU A 102 5.73 6.82 2.89
N VAL A 103 5.00 6.08 2.08
CA VAL A 103 4.96 4.61 2.17
C VAL A 103 5.67 4.05 0.95
N ILE A 104 6.69 3.23 1.20
CA ILE A 104 7.51 2.64 0.14
C ILE A 104 7.09 1.19 -0.01
N LEU A 105 6.59 0.82 -1.18
CA LEU A 105 6.20 -0.55 -1.48
C LEU A 105 7.42 -1.35 -1.91
N LEU A 106 7.51 -2.54 -1.37
CA LEU A 106 8.59 -3.48 -1.66
C LEU A 106 8.05 -4.65 -2.50
N ASN A 107 8.44 -5.87 -2.17
CA ASN A 107 7.98 -7.04 -2.89
C ASN A 107 6.60 -7.51 -2.43
N GLY A 108 5.88 -8.16 -3.35
CA GLY A 108 4.60 -8.76 -3.06
C GLY A 108 4.61 -10.25 -3.35
N PHE A 109 3.65 -10.96 -2.79
CA PHE A 109 3.52 -12.40 -3.00
C PHE A 109 2.11 -12.87 -2.66
N GLN A 110 1.73 -14.03 -3.20
CA GLN A 110 0.47 -14.68 -2.82
C GLN A 110 0.74 -15.57 -1.62
N LYS A 111 -0.07 -15.37 -0.57
CA LYS A 111 0.11 -16.13 0.66
C LYS A 111 -0.53 -17.50 0.53
N LYS A 112 0.24 -18.52 0.83
CA LYS A 112 -0.21 -19.92 0.73
C LYS A 112 -0.39 -20.58 2.09
N THR A 113 0.03 -19.92 3.17
CA THR A 113 -0.04 -20.45 4.52
C THR A 113 -0.59 -19.40 5.47
N GLN A 114 -0.92 -19.81 6.70
CA GLN A 114 -1.43 -18.88 7.73
C GLN A 114 -0.39 -17.83 8.09
N LYS A 115 0.84 -18.22 8.23
CA LYS A 115 1.94 -17.31 8.57
C LYS A 115 2.57 -16.75 7.32
N THR A 116 3.02 -15.50 7.42
CA THR A 116 3.86 -14.90 6.38
C THR A 116 5.20 -15.65 6.36
N PRO A 117 5.59 -16.22 5.21
CA PRO A 117 6.84 -17.00 5.14
C PRO A 117 8.05 -16.12 5.48
N ARG A 118 8.95 -16.68 6.29
CA ARG A 118 10.17 -15.97 6.69
C ARG A 118 11.02 -15.57 5.49
N SER A 119 11.04 -16.42 4.46
CA SER A 119 11.79 -16.15 3.24
C SER A 119 11.33 -14.86 2.56
N GLU A 120 10.01 -14.57 2.57
CA GLU A 120 9.49 -13.36 1.97
C GLU A 120 9.86 -12.14 2.80
N ILE A 121 9.82 -12.28 4.13
CA ILE A 121 10.25 -11.22 5.03
C ILE A 121 11.73 -10.90 4.81
N ASP A 122 12.57 -11.93 4.74
CA ASP A 122 14.01 -11.75 4.53
C ASP A 122 14.29 -11.05 3.20
N LYS A 123 13.54 -11.40 2.17
CA LYS A 123 13.65 -10.74 0.87
C LYS A 123 13.36 -9.25 0.99
N ALA A 124 12.29 -8.88 1.70
CA ALA A 124 11.93 -7.48 1.89
C ALA A 124 13.02 -6.73 2.65
N ILE A 125 13.59 -7.34 3.68
CA ILE A 125 14.62 -6.72 4.51
C ILE A 125 15.87 -6.41 3.70
N THR A 126 16.20 -7.25 2.71
CA THR A 126 17.42 -7.07 1.92
C THR A 126 17.26 -6.10 0.77
N LEU A 127 16.07 -5.64 0.48
CA LEU A 127 15.85 -4.66 -0.58
C LEU A 127 16.24 -3.26 -0.12
#